data_de2c6802186feb3f4f76bea73236ae1a
#
_entry.id   de2c6802186feb3f4f76bea73236ae1a
#
_cell.length_a   1.000
_cell.length_b   1.000
_cell.length_c   1.000
_cell.angle_alpha   90.00
_cell.angle_beta   90.00
_cell.angle_gamma   90.00
#
_symmetry.space_group_name_H-M   'P 1'
#
loop_
_entity.id
_entity.type
_entity.pdbx_description
1 polymer ?
#
loop_
_entity_poly.entity_id
_entity_poly.type
_entity_poly.pdbx_seq_one_letter_code
_entity_poly.pdbx_strand_id
1 'polypeptide(L)'
;AKAGTDGWLNAVTFGGGMFMAVGATGTLLTSPDGKAWLRRSSGTETTLDGVAFGARRFVIVGRDGLILESGQLAAPPVPTLSAALTKGGKLRLVIDGQEGQLYRIETSADLRQWRVLKLIEGGAKPVEFVDETATAERGRFYRTVTP
;
A
#
# COMPACT_ATOMS: atom_id res chain seq x y z
N ALA A 1 23.07 4.25 2.90
CA ALA A 1 22.89 3.40 1.73
C ALA A 1 23.42 4.14 0.49
N LYS A 2 24.28 3.51 -0.32
CA LYS A 2 24.66 4.08 -1.61
C LYS A 2 23.56 3.73 -2.61
N ALA A 3 22.98 4.74 -3.26
CA ALA A 3 21.90 4.56 -4.24
C ALA A 3 22.35 3.94 -5.58
N GLY A 4 23.63 3.52 -5.70
CA GLY A 4 24.17 2.89 -6.92
C GLY A 4 24.28 3.85 -8.11
N THR A 5 24.35 5.15 -7.86
CA THR A 5 24.56 6.18 -8.88
C THR A 5 25.62 7.17 -8.42
N ASP A 6 26.43 7.65 -9.36
CA ASP A 6 27.40 8.74 -9.14
C ASP A 6 26.75 10.11 -9.46
N GLY A 7 25.51 10.12 -9.96
CA GLY A 7 24.76 11.32 -10.31
C GLY A 7 24.03 11.93 -9.11
N TRP A 8 23.79 13.24 -9.17
CA TRP A 8 23.00 13.98 -8.20
C TRP A 8 21.53 13.54 -8.27
N LEU A 9 20.94 13.23 -7.10
CA LEU A 9 19.51 13.00 -6.96
C LEU A 9 18.85 14.32 -6.55
N ASN A 10 17.79 14.70 -7.26
CA ASN A 10 17.10 15.96 -7.09
C ASN A 10 15.81 15.83 -6.28
N ALA A 11 15.12 14.70 -6.43
CA ALA A 11 13.85 14.46 -5.73
C ALA A 11 13.64 12.97 -5.44
N VAL A 12 12.85 12.70 -4.40
CA VAL A 12 12.37 11.36 -4.04
C VAL A 12 10.94 11.46 -3.54
N THR A 13 10.14 10.48 -3.90
CA THR A 13 8.76 10.32 -3.38
C THR A 13 8.47 8.86 -3.07
N PHE A 14 7.43 8.63 -2.26
CA PHE A 14 6.90 7.29 -1.99
C PHE A 14 5.45 7.22 -2.45
N GLY A 15 5.10 6.14 -3.13
CA GLY A 15 3.73 5.88 -3.57
C GLY A 15 3.62 4.54 -4.25
N GLY A 16 2.42 3.96 -4.25
CA GLY A 16 2.18 2.65 -4.87
C GLY A 16 3.05 1.52 -4.30
N GLY A 17 3.46 1.62 -3.03
CA GLY A 17 4.29 0.61 -2.36
C GLY A 17 5.78 0.68 -2.71
N MET A 18 6.26 1.76 -3.35
CA MET A 18 7.67 1.93 -3.70
C MET A 18 8.14 3.37 -3.58
N PHE A 19 9.43 3.53 -3.34
CA PHE A 19 10.13 4.80 -3.49
C PHE A 19 10.57 4.99 -4.94
N MET A 20 10.51 6.22 -5.41
CA MET A 20 11.08 6.64 -6.67
C MET A 20 11.96 7.86 -6.46
N ALA A 21 13.22 7.79 -6.90
CA ALA A 21 14.16 8.90 -6.86
C ALA A 21 14.62 9.26 -8.28
N VAL A 22 14.74 10.55 -8.54
CA VAL A 22 15.10 11.10 -9.85
C VAL A 22 16.24 12.10 -9.72
N GLY A 23 16.99 12.30 -10.83
CA GLY A 23 18.15 13.18 -10.78
C GLY A 23 18.79 13.51 -12.11
N ALA A 24 20.06 13.88 -12.05
CA ALA A 24 20.84 14.31 -13.19
C ALA A 24 20.96 13.21 -14.27
N THR A 25 21.14 13.62 -15.52
CA THR A 25 21.35 12.71 -16.68
C THR A 25 20.32 11.59 -16.77
N GLY A 26 19.04 11.94 -16.61
CA GLY A 26 17.94 11.00 -16.69
C GLY A 26 17.95 9.91 -15.59
N THR A 27 18.66 10.13 -14.48
CA THR A 27 18.72 9.16 -13.40
C THR A 27 17.35 8.91 -12.81
N LEU A 28 16.91 7.64 -12.83
CA LEU A 28 15.66 7.15 -12.27
C LEU A 28 15.94 5.88 -11.48
N LEU A 29 15.62 5.91 -10.19
CA LEU A 29 15.82 4.80 -9.28
C LEU A 29 14.50 4.43 -8.62
N THR A 30 14.29 3.15 -8.37
CA THR A 30 13.14 2.65 -7.59
C THR A 30 13.60 1.74 -6.46
N SER A 31 12.87 1.74 -5.36
CA SER A 31 13.14 0.87 -4.21
C SER A 31 11.84 0.50 -3.49
N PRO A 32 11.64 -0.74 -3.09
CA PRO A 32 10.48 -1.12 -2.27
C PRO A 32 10.63 -0.74 -0.79
N ASP A 33 11.86 -0.58 -0.31
CA ASP A 33 12.18 -0.47 1.13
C ASP A 33 13.07 0.75 1.49
N GLY A 34 13.46 1.55 0.49
CA GLY A 34 14.38 2.68 0.65
C GLY A 34 15.84 2.28 0.91
N LYS A 35 16.17 0.99 0.91
CA LYS A 35 17.53 0.46 1.18
C LYS A 35 18.19 -0.08 -0.07
N ALA A 36 17.49 -0.98 -0.77
CA ALA A 36 17.94 -1.53 -2.05
C ALA A 36 17.32 -0.73 -3.20
N TRP A 37 18.17 -0.13 -4.04
CA TRP A 37 17.74 0.72 -5.16
C TRP A 37 18.08 0.08 -6.49
N LEU A 38 17.13 0.08 -7.39
CA LEU A 38 17.28 -0.43 -8.75
C LEU A 38 17.18 0.72 -9.75
N ARG A 39 18.19 0.82 -10.62
CA ARG A 39 18.17 1.79 -11.72
C ARG A 39 17.15 1.37 -12.78
N ARG A 40 16.36 2.33 -13.22
CA ARG A 40 15.37 2.18 -14.29
C ARG A 40 15.77 3.08 -15.47
N SER A 41 15.34 2.71 -16.66
CA SER A 41 15.45 3.59 -17.83
C SER A 41 14.35 4.65 -17.75
N SER A 42 14.74 5.91 -17.82
CA SER A 42 13.81 7.04 -17.97
C SER A 42 13.49 7.35 -19.44
N GLY A 43 14.28 6.79 -20.37
CA GLY A 43 14.17 7.08 -21.81
C GLY A 43 14.75 8.45 -22.20
N THR A 44 15.45 9.13 -21.30
CA THR A 44 16.03 10.46 -21.54
C THR A 44 17.37 10.62 -20.81
N GLU A 45 18.21 11.53 -21.29
CA GLU A 45 19.41 12.02 -20.60
C GLU A 45 19.19 13.38 -19.94
N THR A 46 18.01 13.98 -20.15
CA THR A 46 17.64 15.27 -19.55
C THR A 46 17.58 15.14 -18.03
N THR A 47 18.05 16.16 -17.31
CA THR A 47 17.97 16.20 -15.85
C THR A 47 16.51 16.19 -15.40
N LEU A 48 16.20 15.25 -14.50
CA LEU A 48 14.90 15.12 -13.86
C LEU A 48 14.95 15.89 -12.53
N ASP A 49 14.09 16.89 -12.37
CA ASP A 49 14.15 17.84 -11.26
C ASP A 49 13.16 17.50 -10.14
N GLY A 50 12.03 16.86 -10.48
CA GLY A 50 10.99 16.55 -9.52
C GLY A 50 10.24 15.26 -9.83
N VAL A 51 9.70 14.65 -8.80
CA VAL A 51 8.81 13.48 -8.90
C VAL A 51 7.70 13.57 -7.86
N ALA A 52 6.48 13.26 -8.27
CA ALA A 52 5.31 13.17 -7.42
C ALA A 52 4.55 11.88 -7.69
N PHE A 53 3.78 11.41 -6.70
CA PHE A 53 2.87 10.28 -6.85
C PHE A 53 1.44 10.75 -6.61
N GLY A 54 0.54 10.42 -7.53
CA GLY A 54 -0.88 10.74 -7.42
C GLY A 54 -1.69 9.91 -8.42
N ALA A 55 -2.96 9.67 -8.14
CA ALA A 55 -3.85 8.89 -9.00
C ALA A 55 -3.23 7.55 -9.45
N ARG A 56 -2.46 6.89 -8.59
CA ARG A 56 -1.76 5.62 -8.82
C ARG A 56 -0.72 5.66 -9.95
N ARG A 57 -0.11 6.80 -10.18
CA ARG A 57 1.00 6.97 -11.13
C ARG A 57 2.05 7.90 -10.57
N PHE A 58 3.26 7.76 -11.04
CA PHE A 58 4.30 8.73 -10.83
C PHE A 58 4.30 9.73 -11.97
N VAL A 59 4.47 11.00 -11.64
CA VAL A 59 4.69 12.08 -12.59
C VAL A 59 6.06 12.68 -12.28
N ILE A 60 6.90 12.78 -13.28
CA ILE A 60 8.27 13.29 -13.20
C ILE A 60 8.33 14.54 -14.07
N VAL A 61 8.93 15.58 -13.54
CA VAL A 61 9.22 16.81 -14.28
C VAL A 61 10.73 17.01 -14.40
N GLY A 62 11.17 17.56 -15.48
CA GLY A 62 12.59 17.81 -15.74
C GLY A 62 12.82 19.07 -16.54
N ARG A 63 14.07 19.30 -16.92
CA ARG A 63 14.46 20.47 -17.72
C ARG A 63 13.81 20.46 -19.10
N ASP A 64 13.82 21.60 -19.72
CA ASP A 64 13.31 21.81 -21.08
C ASP A 64 11.82 21.44 -21.24
N GLY A 65 11.04 21.58 -20.13
CA GLY A 65 9.61 21.25 -20.12
C GLY A 65 9.31 19.75 -20.18
N LEU A 66 10.29 18.88 -19.88
CA LEU A 66 10.08 17.43 -19.86
C LEU A 66 9.07 17.04 -18.79
N ILE A 67 8.07 16.24 -19.17
CA ILE A 67 7.14 15.57 -18.27
C ILE A 67 7.09 14.10 -18.67
N LEU A 68 7.33 13.21 -17.70
CA LEU A 68 7.19 11.77 -17.85
C LEU A 68 6.13 11.26 -16.90
N GLU A 69 5.37 10.28 -17.35
CA GLU A 69 4.40 9.59 -16.51
C GLU A 69 4.68 8.08 -16.50
N SER A 70 4.57 7.46 -15.35
CA SER A 70 4.51 5.99 -15.30
C SER A 70 3.17 5.50 -15.83
N GLY A 71 3.10 4.25 -16.27
CA GLY A 71 1.83 3.56 -16.42
C GLY A 71 1.04 3.62 -15.10
N GLN A 72 -0.28 3.47 -15.19
CA GLN A 72 -1.12 3.41 -13.99
C GLN A 72 -0.81 2.12 -13.22
N LEU A 73 -0.38 2.26 -11.97
CA LEU A 73 -0.16 1.11 -11.11
C LEU A 73 -1.49 0.40 -10.82
N ALA A 74 -1.45 -0.92 -10.76
CA ALA A 74 -2.61 -1.69 -10.34
C ALA A 74 -3.13 -1.18 -8.98
N ALA A 75 -4.45 -1.13 -8.82
CA ALA A 75 -5.01 -0.88 -7.51
C ALA A 75 -4.53 -1.99 -6.56
N PRO A 76 -4.16 -1.67 -5.31
CA PRO A 76 -3.96 -2.71 -4.33
C PRO A 76 -5.20 -3.63 -4.32
N PRO A 77 -5.02 -4.94 -4.25
CA PRO A 77 -6.16 -5.84 -4.15
C PRO A 77 -7.00 -5.41 -2.94
N VAL A 78 -8.30 -5.23 -3.16
CA VAL A 78 -9.22 -4.92 -2.07
C VAL A 78 -9.28 -6.16 -1.18
N PRO A 79 -8.97 -6.06 0.11
CA PRO A 79 -9.03 -7.21 0.98
C PRO A 79 -10.48 -7.71 1.05
N THR A 80 -10.67 -9.02 0.98
CA THR A 80 -11.97 -9.62 1.25
C THR A 80 -12.08 -9.96 2.72
N LEU A 81 -13.22 -9.66 3.31
CA LEU A 81 -13.57 -10.05 4.66
C LEU A 81 -14.76 -11.00 4.58
N SER A 82 -14.57 -12.22 5.01
CA SER A 82 -15.65 -13.19 5.16
C SER A 82 -15.86 -13.55 6.62
N ALA A 83 -17.08 -13.94 6.97
CA ALA A 83 -17.47 -14.25 8.33
C ALA A 83 -18.24 -15.57 8.36
N ALA A 84 -17.94 -16.41 9.36
CA ALA A 84 -18.63 -17.66 9.59
C ALA A 84 -18.75 -17.94 11.09
N LEU A 85 -19.83 -18.57 11.49
CA LEU A 85 -19.98 -19.05 12.88
C LEU A 85 -19.14 -20.32 13.08
N THR A 86 -18.41 -20.36 14.17
CA THR A 86 -17.73 -21.57 14.63
C THR A 86 -18.76 -22.55 15.23
N LYS A 87 -18.37 -23.81 15.40
CA LYS A 87 -19.22 -24.80 16.10
C LYS A 87 -19.59 -24.38 17.52
N GLY A 88 -18.83 -23.50 18.15
CA GLY A 88 -19.10 -22.94 19.48
C GLY A 88 -19.90 -21.63 19.46
N GLY A 89 -20.50 -21.23 18.31
CA GLY A 89 -21.33 -20.02 18.20
C GLY A 89 -20.54 -18.71 18.20
N LYS A 90 -19.21 -18.74 18.13
CA LYS A 90 -18.36 -17.56 18.01
C LYS A 90 -18.19 -17.16 16.55
N LEU A 91 -17.95 -15.88 16.28
CA LEU A 91 -17.74 -15.37 14.93
C LEU A 91 -16.27 -15.50 14.54
N ARG A 92 -16.00 -16.28 13.49
CA ARG A 92 -14.72 -16.34 12.83
C ARG A 92 -14.72 -15.41 11.62
N LEU A 93 -13.76 -14.52 11.57
CA LEU A 93 -13.49 -13.62 10.45
C LEU A 93 -12.27 -14.14 9.69
N VAL A 94 -12.33 -14.14 8.38
CA VAL A 94 -11.22 -14.51 7.49
C VAL A 94 -10.92 -13.33 6.58
N ILE A 95 -9.68 -12.87 6.61
CA ILE A 95 -9.19 -11.77 5.80
C ILE A 95 -8.26 -12.35 4.75
N ASP A 96 -8.63 -12.17 3.49
CA ASP A 96 -7.76 -12.46 2.34
C ASP A 96 -7.30 -11.13 1.76
N GLY A 97 -6.03 -10.82 1.96
CA GLY A 97 -5.43 -9.54 1.61
C GLY A 97 -3.97 -9.69 1.19
N GLN A 98 -3.35 -8.59 0.87
CA GLN A 98 -1.96 -8.56 0.42
C GLN A 98 -1.01 -8.89 1.57
N GLU A 99 -0.04 -9.78 1.31
CA GLU A 99 1.03 -10.14 2.26
C GLU A 99 1.83 -8.90 2.70
N GLY A 100 2.09 -8.81 4.00
CA GLY A 100 2.81 -7.69 4.60
C GLY A 100 2.01 -6.40 4.74
N GLN A 101 0.78 -6.34 4.23
CA GLN A 101 -0.09 -5.17 4.39
C GLN A 101 -0.82 -5.24 5.73
N LEU A 102 -0.79 -4.14 6.50
CA LEU A 102 -1.59 -4.04 7.72
C LEU A 102 -3.05 -3.73 7.39
N TYR A 103 -3.93 -4.43 8.06
CA TYR A 103 -5.38 -4.25 8.02
C TYR A 103 -5.92 -4.00 9.42
N ARG A 104 -6.80 -3.03 9.54
CA ARG A 104 -7.54 -2.76 10.75
C ARG A 104 -8.92 -3.35 10.64
N ILE A 105 -9.26 -4.31 11.51
CA ILE A 105 -10.62 -4.81 11.64
C ILE A 105 -11.36 -3.88 12.58
N GLU A 106 -12.49 -3.38 12.12
CA GLU A 106 -13.37 -2.55 12.91
C GLU A 106 -14.74 -3.20 13.03
N THR A 107 -15.40 -2.95 14.15
CA THR A 107 -16.76 -3.41 14.43
C THR A 107 -17.65 -2.25 14.81
N SER A 108 -18.94 -2.37 14.44
CA SER A 108 -19.99 -1.40 14.75
C SER A 108 -21.29 -2.13 15.07
N ALA A 109 -22.11 -1.53 15.92
CA ALA A 109 -23.47 -1.98 16.20
C ALA A 109 -24.53 -1.24 15.36
N ASP A 110 -24.17 -0.07 14.77
CA ASP A 110 -25.11 0.87 14.16
C ASP A 110 -24.66 1.39 12.79
N LEU A 111 -23.54 0.89 12.26
CA LEU A 111 -22.88 1.36 11.02
C LEU A 111 -22.40 2.82 11.06
N ARG A 112 -22.54 3.51 12.19
CA ARG A 112 -22.15 4.92 12.37
C ARG A 112 -20.90 5.05 13.22
N GLN A 113 -20.86 4.36 14.34
CA GLN A 113 -19.71 4.35 15.24
C GLN A 113 -18.92 3.06 15.06
N TRP A 114 -17.65 3.22 14.66
CA TRP A 114 -16.73 2.13 14.41
C TRP A 114 -15.63 2.12 15.46
N ARG A 115 -15.35 0.98 16.03
CA ARG A 115 -14.23 0.79 16.96
C ARG A 115 -13.27 -0.25 16.43
N VAL A 116 -11.99 -0.02 16.64
CA VAL A 116 -10.94 -0.97 16.28
C VAL A 116 -11.08 -2.23 17.15
N LEU A 117 -11.16 -3.37 16.50
CA LEU A 117 -11.20 -4.67 17.15
C LEU A 117 -9.82 -5.32 17.15
N LYS A 118 -9.12 -5.27 16.01
CA LYS A 118 -7.82 -5.91 15.82
C LYS A 118 -7.05 -5.25 14.68
N LEU A 119 -5.71 -5.23 14.82
CA LEU A 119 -4.77 -5.03 13.71
C LEU A 119 -4.25 -6.40 13.27
N ILE A 120 -4.27 -6.67 11.98
CA ILE A 120 -3.82 -7.93 11.38
C ILE A 120 -2.93 -7.60 10.20
N GLU A 121 -1.80 -8.27 10.10
CA GLU A 121 -0.94 -8.26 8.93
C GLU A 121 -1.41 -9.35 7.96
N GLY A 122 -1.57 -9.00 6.69
CA GLY A 122 -1.91 -9.94 5.62
C GLY A 122 -0.78 -10.94 5.41
N GLY A 123 -1.15 -12.20 5.24
CA GLY A 123 -0.22 -13.29 4.96
C GLY A 123 -0.30 -13.79 3.52
N ALA A 124 0.63 -14.67 3.14
CA ALA A 124 0.58 -15.41 1.86
C ALA A 124 -0.68 -16.30 1.72
N LYS A 125 -1.40 -16.50 2.83
CA LYS A 125 -2.70 -17.19 2.88
C LYS A 125 -3.67 -16.33 3.67
N PRO A 126 -5.00 -16.53 3.51
CA PRO A 126 -6.00 -15.84 4.31
C PRO A 126 -5.74 -15.98 5.81
N VAL A 127 -5.84 -14.88 6.54
CA VAL A 127 -5.59 -14.81 7.98
C VAL A 127 -6.92 -14.90 8.72
N GLU A 128 -6.98 -15.78 9.71
CA GLU A 128 -8.19 -16.01 10.52
C GLU A 128 -8.11 -15.28 11.85
N PHE A 129 -9.24 -14.73 12.28
CA PHE A 129 -9.42 -14.10 13.58
C PHE A 129 -10.80 -14.49 14.16
N VAL A 130 -10.85 -14.84 15.42
CA VAL A 130 -12.11 -15.13 16.13
C VAL A 130 -12.45 -13.96 17.04
N ASP A 131 -13.62 -13.37 16.84
CA ASP A 131 -14.13 -12.37 17.76
C ASP A 131 -14.74 -13.05 18.98
N GLU A 132 -13.94 -13.12 20.04
CA GLU A 132 -14.34 -13.70 21.32
C GLU A 132 -15.42 -12.88 22.04
N THR A 133 -15.61 -11.62 21.62
CA THR A 133 -16.57 -10.69 22.21
C THR A 133 -17.91 -10.66 21.48
N ALA A 134 -18.01 -11.36 20.34
CA ALA A 134 -19.27 -11.49 19.62
C ALA A 134 -20.23 -12.40 20.40
N THR A 135 -21.38 -11.85 20.75
CA THR A 135 -22.50 -12.63 21.32
C THR A 135 -23.59 -12.76 20.26
N ALA A 136 -24.28 -13.91 20.24
CA ALA A 136 -25.29 -14.21 19.22
C ALA A 136 -26.54 -13.27 19.30
N GLU A 137 -26.67 -12.51 20.35
CA GLU A 137 -27.91 -11.73 20.65
C GLU A 137 -27.91 -10.30 20.09
N ARG A 138 -26.80 -9.80 19.53
CA ARG A 138 -26.72 -8.44 19.00
C ARG A 138 -26.08 -8.44 17.60
N GLY A 139 -26.79 -7.88 16.64
CA GLY A 139 -26.26 -7.63 15.32
C GLY A 139 -24.96 -6.82 15.39
N ARG A 140 -23.91 -7.29 14.74
CA ARG A 140 -22.64 -6.60 14.59
C ARG A 140 -22.27 -6.52 13.13
N PHE A 141 -21.70 -5.40 12.78
CA PHE A 141 -21.12 -5.15 11.46
C PHE A 141 -19.60 -5.13 11.58
N TYR A 142 -18.95 -5.60 10.55
CA TYR A 142 -17.49 -5.67 10.48
C TYR A 142 -17.01 -5.08 9.17
N ARG A 143 -15.87 -4.42 9.21
CA ARG A 143 -15.17 -3.97 8.03
C ARG A 143 -13.66 -4.07 8.22
N THR A 144 -12.93 -4.16 7.10
CA THR A 144 -11.48 -3.99 7.06
C THR A 144 -11.15 -2.63 6.48
N VAL A 145 -10.16 -1.97 7.06
CA VAL A 145 -9.64 -0.68 6.59
C VAL A 145 -8.13 -0.80 6.53
N THR A 146 -7.53 -0.30 5.46
CA THR A 146 -6.08 -0.10 5.38
C THR A 146 -5.74 1.16 6.19
N PRO A 147 -4.82 1.09 7.18
CA PRO A 147 -4.40 2.26 7.96
C PRO A 147 -3.80 3.35 7.11
#